data_d18bcb5ae1d9fd47651c47374f3c5266
#
_entry.id   d18bcb5ae1d9fd47651c47374f3c5266
#
_cell.length_a   1.000
_cell.length_b   1.000
_cell.length_c   1.000
_cell.angle_alpha   90.00
_cell.angle_beta   90.00
_cell.angle_gamma   90.00
#
_symmetry.space_group_name_H-M   'P 1'
#
loop_
_entity.id
_entity.type
_entity.pdbx_description
1 polymer ?
#
loop_
_entity_poly.entity_id
_entity_poly.type
_entity_poly.pdbx_seq_one_letter_code
_entity_poly.pdbx_strand_id
1 'polypeptide(L)'
;MKQNIVICGAGRVGMSITEHLSNEGFNITVVDANAEALQKITELYDVQGVHGLASYPNVLDDAGIKDADMFIAVTQSDEINMVACHIAKSLFGTPTIIARIR
;
A
#
# COMPACT_ATOMS: atom_id res chain seq x y z
N MET A 1 16.41 -12.49 2.19
CA MET A 1 15.84 -11.46 1.29
C MET A 1 14.68 -10.76 1.96
N LYS A 2 14.61 -9.46 1.80
CA LYS A 2 13.48 -8.68 2.33
C LYS A 2 12.27 -8.88 1.45
N GLN A 3 11.11 -9.05 2.07
CA GLN A 3 9.85 -9.06 1.33
C GLN A 3 9.44 -7.65 0.95
N ASN A 4 8.77 -7.53 -0.18
CA ASN A 4 8.25 -6.26 -0.70
C ASN A 4 6.76 -6.18 -0.39
N ILE A 5 6.35 -5.09 0.26
CA ILE A 5 4.97 -4.88 0.67
C ILE A 5 4.49 -3.54 0.12
N VAL A 6 3.32 -3.55 -0.51
CA VAL A 6 2.64 -2.32 -0.95
C VAL A 6 1.45 -2.10 -0.04
N ILE A 7 1.38 -0.92 0.58
CA ILE A 7 0.29 -0.53 1.48
C ILE A 7 -0.46 0.63 0.86
N CYS A 8 -1.76 0.48 0.67
CA CYS A 8 -2.63 1.57 0.20
C CYS A 8 -3.36 2.15 1.38
N GLY A 9 -3.08 3.41 1.68
CA GLY A 9 -3.64 4.12 2.82
C GLY A 9 -2.56 4.59 3.77
N ALA A 10 -2.44 5.91 3.92
CA ALA A 10 -1.49 6.55 4.83
C ALA A 10 -2.21 7.24 5.99
N GLY A 11 -3.45 6.89 6.25
CA GLY A 11 -4.21 7.36 7.39
C GLY A 11 -3.82 6.62 8.66
N ARG A 12 -4.71 6.65 9.65
CA ARG A 12 -4.39 6.10 10.97
C ARG A 12 -4.04 4.61 10.92
N VAL A 13 -4.84 3.82 10.22
CA VAL A 13 -4.61 2.36 10.15
C VAL A 13 -3.36 2.06 9.33
N GLY A 14 -3.22 2.69 8.16
CA GLY A 14 -2.05 2.48 7.31
C GLY A 14 -0.76 2.90 7.99
N MET A 15 -0.78 3.99 8.73
CA MET A 15 0.39 4.45 9.48
C MET A 15 0.78 3.44 10.57
N SER A 16 -0.21 2.91 11.28
CA SER A 16 0.05 1.92 12.33
C SER A 16 0.66 0.63 11.76
N ILE A 17 0.13 0.15 10.65
CA ILE A 17 0.65 -1.03 9.97
C ILE A 17 2.07 -0.77 9.46
N THR A 18 2.28 0.40 8.85
CA THR A 18 3.60 0.78 8.33
C THR A 18 4.63 0.82 9.45
N GLU A 19 4.28 1.38 10.61
CA GLU A 19 5.17 1.41 11.76
C GLU A 19 5.62 0.02 12.16
N HIS A 20 4.68 -0.90 12.32
CA HIS A 20 5.02 -2.27 12.71
C HIS A 20 5.88 -2.98 11.68
N LEU A 21 5.50 -2.90 10.42
CA LEU A 21 6.21 -3.63 9.37
C LEU A 21 7.58 -3.03 9.05
N SER A 22 7.72 -1.70 9.12
CA SER A 22 9.02 -1.07 8.87
C SER A 22 10.03 -1.46 9.93
N ASN A 23 9.59 -1.65 11.17
CA ASN A 23 10.47 -2.08 12.26
C ASN A 23 10.95 -3.52 12.07
N GLU A 24 10.26 -4.32 11.26
CA GLU A 24 10.66 -5.70 10.98
C GLU A 24 11.53 -5.84 9.73
N GLY A 25 11.88 -4.75 9.09
CA GLY A 25 12.83 -4.75 7.99
C GLY A 25 12.26 -5.07 6.61
N PHE A 26 10.93 -4.99 6.43
CA PHE A 26 10.32 -5.16 5.12
C PHE A 26 10.59 -3.95 4.23
N ASN A 27 10.63 -4.17 2.92
CA ASN A 27 10.64 -3.09 1.94
C ASN A 27 9.20 -2.64 1.72
N ILE A 28 8.88 -1.41 2.07
CA ILE A 28 7.50 -0.92 2.07
C ILE A 28 7.35 0.25 1.12
N THR A 29 6.30 0.21 0.29
CA THR A 29 5.84 1.35 -0.49
C THR A 29 4.42 1.67 -0.06
N VAL A 30 4.16 2.93 0.23
CA VAL A 30 2.84 3.40 0.66
C VAL A 30 2.23 4.23 -0.46
N VAL A 31 0.98 3.93 -0.80
CA VAL A 31 0.21 4.64 -1.82
C VAL A 31 -0.91 5.41 -1.12
N ASP A 32 -1.06 6.69 -1.42
CA ASP A 32 -2.18 7.48 -0.91
C ASP A 32 -2.48 8.64 -1.86
N ALA A 33 -3.75 8.98 -1.98
CA ALA A 33 -4.19 10.11 -2.78
C ALA A 33 -3.98 11.45 -2.04
N ASN A 34 -3.80 11.42 -0.73
CA ASN A 34 -3.56 12.61 0.08
C ASN A 34 -2.06 12.85 0.21
N ALA A 35 -1.57 13.89 -0.44
CA ALA A 35 -0.14 14.18 -0.46
C ALA A 35 0.42 14.49 0.94
N GLU A 36 -0.36 15.16 1.79
CA GLU A 36 0.09 15.50 3.14
C GLU A 36 0.26 14.26 4.02
N ALA A 37 -0.71 13.36 3.97
CA ALA A 37 -0.62 12.11 4.72
C ALA A 37 0.57 11.26 4.25
N LEU A 38 0.77 11.22 2.94
CA LEU A 38 1.89 10.49 2.36
C LEU A 38 3.24 11.07 2.79
N GLN A 39 3.35 12.40 2.75
CA GLN A 39 4.58 13.07 3.18
C GLN A 39 4.88 12.76 4.64
N LYS A 40 3.87 12.81 5.49
CA LYS A 40 4.04 12.56 6.92
C LYS A 40 4.57 11.15 7.18
N ILE A 41 4.02 10.14 6.50
CA ILE A 41 4.43 8.76 6.72
C ILE A 41 5.86 8.51 6.20
N THR A 42 6.23 9.13 5.07
CA THR A 42 7.58 8.99 4.52
C THR A 42 8.63 9.73 5.34
N GLU A 43 8.24 10.76 6.07
CA GLU A 43 9.14 11.46 7.00
C GLU A 43 9.38 10.67 8.28
N LEU A 44 8.38 9.90 8.72
CA LEU A 44 8.47 9.14 9.98
C LEU A 44 9.14 7.78 9.82
N TYR A 45 9.01 7.16 8.68
CA TYR A 45 9.49 5.78 8.46
C TYR A 45 10.28 5.67 7.17
N ASP A 46 11.18 4.70 7.13
CA ASP A 46 12.00 4.43 5.93
C ASP A 46 11.17 3.66 4.91
N VAL A 47 10.28 4.35 4.22
CA VAL A 47 9.38 3.77 3.22
C VAL A 47 9.35 4.66 1.99
N GLN A 48 8.97 4.05 0.86
CA GLN A 48 8.74 4.78 -0.39
C GLN A 48 7.30 5.29 -0.41
N GLY A 49 7.06 6.40 -1.08
CA GLY A 49 5.72 6.96 -1.23
C GLY A 49 5.34 7.11 -2.69
N VAL A 50 4.12 6.74 -3.04
CA VAL A 50 3.56 6.96 -4.37
C VAL A 50 2.22 7.70 -4.20
N HIS A 51 2.13 8.88 -4.81
CA HIS A 51 0.94 9.71 -4.73
C HIS A 51 -0.04 9.33 -5.84
N GLY A 52 -1.21 8.90 -5.46
CA GLY A 52 -2.26 8.53 -6.41
C GLY A 52 -3.35 7.69 -5.77
N LEU A 53 -4.38 7.40 -6.56
CA LEU A 53 -5.48 6.54 -6.14
C LEU A 53 -5.10 5.08 -6.40
N ALA A 54 -5.25 4.25 -5.38
CA ALA A 54 -4.90 2.82 -5.46
C ALA A 54 -5.83 2.04 -6.40
N SER A 55 -6.94 2.64 -6.82
CA SER A 55 -7.86 2.01 -7.77
C SER A 55 -7.42 2.15 -9.22
N TYR A 56 -6.27 2.76 -9.49
CA TYR A 56 -5.73 2.87 -10.85
C TYR A 56 -4.53 1.92 -11.01
N PRO A 57 -4.58 1.01 -12.00
CA PRO A 57 -3.49 0.03 -12.19
C PRO A 57 -2.11 0.65 -12.40
N ASN A 58 -2.03 1.80 -13.10
CA ASN A 58 -0.77 2.47 -13.31
C ASN A 58 -0.15 2.99 -12.02
N VAL A 59 -0.98 3.39 -11.05
CA VAL A 59 -0.49 3.84 -9.74
C VAL A 59 0.12 2.66 -8.99
N LEU A 60 -0.53 1.50 -9.01
CA LEU A 60 -0.01 0.29 -8.38
C LEU A 60 1.26 -0.19 -9.07
N ASP A 61 1.33 -0.06 -10.40
CA ASP A 61 2.54 -0.40 -11.13
C ASP A 61 3.71 0.50 -10.70
N ASP A 62 3.46 1.80 -10.58
CA ASP A 62 4.47 2.75 -10.08
C ASP A 62 4.93 2.41 -8.66
N ALA A 63 4.06 1.81 -7.87
CA ALA A 63 4.38 1.41 -6.50
C ALA A 63 5.15 0.08 -6.42
N GLY A 64 5.41 -0.57 -7.55
CA GLY A 64 6.15 -1.82 -7.57
C GLY A 64 5.32 -3.05 -7.27
N ILE A 65 4.03 -3.02 -7.57
CA ILE A 65 3.12 -4.15 -7.28
C ILE A 65 3.55 -5.44 -7.98
N LYS A 66 4.25 -5.35 -9.11
CA LYS A 66 4.71 -6.53 -9.86
C LYS A 66 5.67 -7.37 -9.04
N ASP A 67 6.44 -6.74 -8.16
CA ASP A 67 7.42 -7.42 -7.34
C ASP A 67 6.97 -7.55 -5.90
N ALA A 68 5.74 -7.20 -5.59
CA ALA A 68 5.23 -7.24 -4.23
C ALA A 68 4.88 -8.66 -3.81
N ASP A 69 5.28 -9.02 -2.60
CA ASP A 69 4.90 -10.29 -1.98
C ASP A 69 3.56 -10.17 -1.27
N MET A 70 3.22 -8.96 -0.84
CA MET A 70 1.98 -8.69 -0.12
C MET A 70 1.44 -7.32 -0.49
N PHE A 71 0.12 -7.24 -0.59
CA PHE A 71 -0.60 -6.00 -0.84
C PHE A 71 -1.63 -5.80 0.27
N ILE A 72 -1.63 -4.63 0.89
CA ILE A 72 -2.54 -4.30 1.99
C ILE A 72 -3.31 -3.05 1.63
N ALA A 73 -4.65 -3.15 1.57
CA ALA A 73 -5.51 -2.02 1.22
C ALA A 73 -6.32 -1.61 2.46
N VAL A 74 -5.98 -0.46 3.03
CA VAL A 74 -6.58 0.04 4.29
C VAL A 74 -6.93 1.52 4.18
N THR A 75 -7.38 1.95 3.00
CA THR A 75 -7.91 3.31 2.83
C THR A 75 -9.25 3.44 3.56
N GLN A 76 -9.78 4.65 3.62
CA GLN A 76 -11.10 4.88 4.23
C GLN A 76 -12.25 4.48 3.31
N SER A 77 -11.97 4.14 2.06
CA SER A 77 -12.99 3.75 1.09
C SER A 77 -12.97 2.25 0.88
N ASP A 78 -14.04 1.57 1.28
CA ASP A 78 -14.19 0.14 1.05
C ASP A 78 -14.17 -0.17 -0.45
N GLU A 79 -14.74 0.71 -1.28
CA GLU A 79 -14.77 0.52 -2.73
C GLU A 79 -13.36 0.55 -3.30
N ILE A 80 -12.54 1.53 -2.90
CA ILE A 80 -11.15 1.60 -3.36
C ILE A 80 -10.38 0.37 -2.88
N ASN A 81 -10.57 -0.05 -1.63
CA ASN A 81 -9.90 -1.23 -1.10
C ASN A 81 -10.24 -2.48 -1.91
N MET A 82 -11.53 -2.65 -2.24
CA MET A 82 -11.97 -3.81 -3.02
C MET A 82 -11.43 -3.78 -4.45
N VAL A 83 -11.52 -2.63 -5.11
CA VAL A 83 -11.04 -2.49 -6.50
C VAL A 83 -9.53 -2.69 -6.55
N ALA A 84 -8.79 -2.08 -5.64
CA ALA A 84 -7.33 -2.20 -5.61
C ALA A 84 -6.90 -3.65 -5.39
N CYS A 85 -7.55 -4.36 -4.48
CA CYS A 85 -7.25 -5.77 -4.23
C CYS A 85 -7.58 -6.64 -5.44
N HIS A 86 -8.67 -6.34 -6.13
CA HIS A 86 -9.02 -7.06 -7.36
C HIS A 86 -7.94 -6.86 -8.44
N ILE A 87 -7.48 -5.62 -8.60
CA ILE A 87 -6.41 -5.31 -9.56
C ILE A 87 -5.11 -6.05 -9.18
N ALA A 88 -4.73 -6.00 -7.92
CA ALA A 88 -3.51 -6.65 -7.46
C ALA A 88 -3.56 -8.15 -7.74
N LYS A 89 -4.70 -8.78 -7.52
CA LYS A 89 -4.87 -10.20 -7.76
C LYS A 89 -4.95 -10.54 -9.25
N SER A 90 -5.83 -9.85 -9.98
CA SER A 90 -6.19 -10.23 -11.35
C SER A 90 -5.18 -9.78 -12.38
N LEU A 91 -4.60 -8.58 -12.23
CA LEU A 91 -3.63 -8.06 -13.19
C LEU A 91 -2.19 -8.38 -12.83
N PHE A 92 -1.89 -8.46 -11.56
CA PHE A 92 -0.49 -8.58 -11.11
C PHE A 92 -0.18 -9.89 -10.38
N GLY A 93 -1.21 -10.66 -10.00
CA GLY A 93 -0.99 -11.96 -9.37
C GLY A 93 -0.28 -11.90 -8.02
N THR A 94 -0.51 -10.85 -7.26
CA THR A 94 0.13 -10.67 -5.95
C THR A 94 -0.20 -11.84 -5.03
N PRO A 95 0.80 -12.49 -4.41
CA PRO A 95 0.56 -13.72 -3.65
C PRO A 95 -0.33 -13.56 -2.41
N THR A 96 -0.14 -12.47 -1.66
CA THR A 96 -0.91 -12.25 -0.43
C THR A 96 -1.60 -10.89 -0.50
N ILE A 97 -2.90 -10.89 -0.28
CA ILE A 97 -3.71 -9.68 -0.38
C ILE A 97 -4.56 -9.57 0.87
N ILE A 98 -4.49 -8.41 1.54
CA ILE A 98 -5.25 -8.12 2.75
C ILE A 98 -6.03 -6.83 2.51
N ALA A 99 -7.32 -6.85 2.76
CA ALA A 99 -8.17 -5.68 2.62
C ALA A 99 -8.95 -5.43 3.89
N ARG A 100 -9.06 -4.16 4.25
CA ARG A 100 -9.96 -3.72 5.31
C ARG A 100 -11.32 -3.42 4.69
N ILE A 101 -12.35 -4.14 5.14
CA ILE A 101 -13.73 -3.91 4.72
C ILE A 101 -14.54 -3.63 5.97
N ARG A 102 -15.21 -2.50 6.02
CA ARG A 102 -16.01 -2.09 7.18
C ARG A 102 -17.47 -2.42 6.99
#